data_204ac2fce77b8c7893bb7081065005fd
#
_entry.id   204ac2fce77b8c7893bb7081065005fd
#
_cell.length_a   1.000
_cell.length_b   1.000
_cell.length_c   1.000
_cell.angle_alpha   90.00
_cell.angle_beta   90.00
_cell.angle_gamma   90.00
#
_symmetry.space_group_name_H-M   'P 1'
#
loop_
_entity.id
_entity.type
_entity.pdbx_description
1 polymer ?
#
loop_
_entity_poly.entity_id
_entity_poly.type
_entity_poly.pdbx_seq_one_letter_code
_entity_poly.pdbx_strand_id
1 'polypeptide(L)'
;MDRLSTLLSHFGVNAGTFHSGTFCGISAYGGEQTCGHVHLLQAGELLLKPGNEPQITLNQPTLIFFPRPFAHRLFADEAMGTQLVCASLTFDGGAGNALAAALPDYLVLKLADIPELGSTLEWLFKEAFDGHCGREAVMDRLFELLVILLLRHIISSRDQRPGMMAGLADPRLSRALSLMHEQPAKAWSVAELAAVANLSRAGFAEQFRRVVGQTPLDYLLSWRVSLAQKRLREGRPIALIAEEVGYESPSALARAFRRKTGLSPREWKASAS
;
A
#
# COMPACT_ATOMS: atom_id res chain seq x y z
N MET A 1 10.22 -16.93 -5.38
CA MET A 1 10.77 -15.83 -4.59
C MET A 1 9.63 -15.03 -4.04
N ASP A 2 9.62 -14.75 -2.75
CA ASP A 2 8.57 -13.96 -2.11
C ASP A 2 8.82 -12.46 -2.36
N ARG A 3 7.90 -11.82 -3.07
CA ARG A 3 8.02 -10.41 -3.51
C ARG A 3 7.43 -9.42 -2.50
N LEU A 4 6.61 -9.90 -1.58
CA LEU A 4 5.86 -9.09 -0.63
C LEU A 4 6.40 -9.15 0.79
N SER A 5 6.98 -10.27 1.23
CA SER A 5 7.40 -10.42 2.63
C SER A 5 8.39 -9.34 3.06
N THR A 6 9.36 -8.99 2.22
CA THR A 6 10.30 -7.90 2.53
C THR A 6 9.61 -6.54 2.58
N LEU A 7 8.66 -6.27 1.66
CA LEU A 7 7.88 -5.03 1.71
C LEU A 7 7.06 -4.94 2.99
N LEU A 8 6.35 -6.01 3.34
CA LEU A 8 5.49 -6.07 4.52
C LEU A 8 6.28 -6.07 5.83
N SER A 9 7.51 -6.61 5.86
CA SER A 9 8.38 -6.49 7.04
C SER A 9 8.87 -5.07 7.28
N HIS A 10 9.04 -4.29 6.20
CA HIS A 10 9.40 -2.88 6.31
C HIS A 10 8.18 -1.98 6.48
N PHE A 11 7.06 -2.30 5.85
CA PHE A 11 5.87 -1.47 5.79
C PHE A 11 4.63 -2.33 6.07
N GLY A 12 4.48 -2.74 7.34
CA GLY A 12 3.31 -3.47 7.80
C GLY A 12 2.01 -2.71 7.56
N VAL A 13 0.91 -3.44 7.52
CA VAL A 13 -0.44 -2.88 7.49
C VAL A 13 -1.13 -3.21 8.79
N ASN A 14 -1.87 -2.24 9.33
CA ASN A 14 -2.74 -2.42 10.48
C ASN A 14 -4.15 -2.01 10.06
N ALA A 15 -5.13 -2.78 10.52
CA ALA A 15 -6.54 -2.53 10.27
C ALA A 15 -7.27 -2.29 11.59
N GLY A 16 -8.33 -1.48 11.55
CA GLY A 16 -9.24 -1.28 12.67
C GLY A 16 -10.67 -1.23 12.17
N THR A 17 -11.47 -2.24 12.51
CA THR A 17 -12.87 -2.33 12.11
C THR A 17 -13.70 -1.27 12.83
N PHE A 18 -14.48 -0.47 12.10
CA PHE A 18 -15.29 0.59 12.69
C PHE A 18 -16.80 0.49 12.34
N HIS A 19 -17.17 -0.34 11.38
CA HIS A 19 -18.57 -0.60 11.04
C HIS A 19 -18.77 -2.04 10.55
N SER A 20 -19.83 -2.67 11.00
CA SER A 20 -20.29 -3.95 10.44
C SER A 20 -21.81 -4.09 10.70
N GLY A 21 -22.58 -4.25 9.64
CA GLY A 21 -24.02 -4.38 9.73
C GLY A 21 -24.76 -3.64 8.62
N THR A 22 -26.03 -3.37 8.87
CA THR A 22 -26.86 -2.57 7.96
C THR A 22 -26.36 -1.14 7.92
N PHE A 23 -26.21 -0.60 6.73
CA PHE A 23 -25.81 0.77 6.48
C PHE A 23 -26.91 1.53 5.77
N CYS A 24 -27.26 2.71 6.29
CA CYS A 24 -28.18 3.64 5.65
C CYS A 24 -27.74 5.08 5.90
N GLY A 25 -28.16 5.99 5.03
CA GLY A 25 -27.79 7.40 5.09
C GLY A 25 -26.49 7.72 4.38
N ILE A 26 -25.79 8.75 4.88
CA ILE A 26 -24.55 9.28 4.26
C ILE A 26 -23.40 9.17 5.25
N SER A 27 -22.28 8.62 4.80
CA SER A 27 -20.99 8.71 5.49
C SER A 27 -19.97 9.41 4.61
N ALA A 28 -19.21 10.33 5.18
CA ALA A 28 -18.16 11.07 4.50
C ALA A 28 -16.80 10.79 5.16
N TYR A 29 -15.82 10.51 4.33
CA TYR A 29 -14.44 10.20 4.74
C TYR A 29 -13.48 11.18 4.07
N GLY A 30 -12.37 11.49 4.72
CA GLY A 30 -11.38 12.46 4.22
C GLY A 30 -11.20 13.62 5.20
N GLY A 31 -10.68 14.77 4.76
CA GLY A 31 -10.38 15.90 5.62
C GLY A 31 -9.16 15.62 6.52
N GLU A 32 -9.34 15.65 7.83
CA GLU A 32 -8.26 15.42 8.82
C GLU A 32 -7.90 13.95 9.06
N GLN A 33 -8.59 13.01 8.40
CA GLN A 33 -8.28 11.58 8.54
C GLN A 33 -6.89 11.26 7.97
N THR A 34 -6.11 10.49 8.72
CA THR A 34 -4.74 10.11 8.36
C THR A 34 -4.63 8.65 7.87
N CYS A 35 -5.75 7.94 7.75
CA CYS A 35 -5.84 6.54 7.39
C CYS A 35 -6.50 6.31 6.03
N GLY A 36 -6.19 5.20 5.41
CA GLY A 36 -6.95 4.63 4.31
C GLY A 36 -8.20 3.90 4.79
N HIS A 37 -9.00 3.36 3.86
CA HIS A 37 -10.23 2.61 4.20
C HIS A 37 -10.40 1.39 3.31
N VAL A 38 -11.03 0.35 3.87
CA VAL A 38 -11.66 -0.74 3.12
C VAL A 38 -13.14 -0.76 3.45
N HIS A 39 -13.96 -0.83 2.41
CA HIS A 39 -15.39 -1.04 2.55
C HIS A 39 -15.78 -2.29 1.74
N LEU A 40 -16.49 -3.20 2.38
CA LEU A 40 -16.97 -4.45 1.79
C LEU A 40 -18.49 -4.42 1.73
N LEU A 41 -19.03 -4.20 0.54
CA LEU A 41 -20.44 -4.36 0.27
C LEU A 41 -20.74 -5.86 0.14
N GLN A 42 -21.57 -6.40 1.04
CA GLN A 42 -22.01 -7.79 0.99
C GLN A 42 -23.32 -7.94 0.20
N ALA A 43 -24.26 -7.05 0.44
CA ALA A 43 -25.60 -7.08 -0.19
C ALA A 43 -26.21 -5.67 -0.23
N GLY A 44 -27.26 -5.51 -1.02
CA GLY A 44 -27.95 -4.24 -1.20
C GLY A 44 -27.31 -3.35 -2.25
N GLU A 45 -27.63 -2.06 -2.21
CA GLU A 45 -27.10 -1.05 -3.12
C GLU A 45 -26.34 0.03 -2.35
N LEU A 46 -25.19 0.43 -2.88
CA LEU A 46 -24.34 1.47 -2.32
C LEU A 46 -23.93 2.46 -3.41
N LEU A 47 -24.10 3.74 -3.14
CA LEU A 47 -23.59 4.81 -4.00
C LEU A 47 -22.24 5.30 -3.44
N LEU A 48 -21.19 5.17 -4.24
CA LEU A 48 -19.86 5.65 -3.93
C LEU A 48 -19.56 6.93 -4.72
N LYS A 49 -19.15 7.98 -4.03
CA LYS A 49 -18.63 9.23 -4.62
C LYS A 49 -17.16 9.40 -4.26
N PRO A 50 -16.21 8.97 -5.12
CA PRO A 50 -14.78 9.14 -4.85
C PRO A 50 -14.34 10.55 -5.24
N GLY A 51 -13.99 11.39 -4.26
CA GLY A 51 -13.53 12.77 -4.47
C GLY A 51 -14.45 13.59 -5.35
N ASN A 52 -13.89 14.11 -6.43
CA ASN A 52 -14.62 14.87 -7.45
C ASN A 52 -15.03 14.02 -8.67
N GLU A 53 -14.71 12.73 -8.66
CA GLU A 53 -15.06 11.82 -9.76
C GLU A 53 -16.58 11.56 -9.84
N PRO A 54 -17.09 11.04 -10.98
CA PRO A 54 -18.49 10.62 -11.09
C PRO A 54 -18.89 9.63 -10.00
N GLN A 55 -20.16 9.68 -9.59
CA GLN A 55 -20.73 8.72 -8.67
C GLN A 55 -20.82 7.34 -9.31
N ILE A 56 -20.53 6.31 -8.52
CA ILE A 56 -20.56 4.91 -8.92
C ILE A 56 -21.67 4.22 -8.13
N THR A 57 -22.58 3.53 -8.83
CA THR A 57 -23.59 2.68 -8.20
C THR A 57 -23.07 1.25 -8.11
N LEU A 58 -23.07 0.70 -6.90
CA LEU A 58 -22.64 -0.65 -6.58
C LEU A 58 -23.85 -1.46 -6.12
N ASN A 59 -24.27 -2.45 -6.90
CA ASN A 59 -25.46 -3.28 -6.68
C ASN A 59 -25.13 -4.78 -6.59
N GLN A 60 -23.89 -5.11 -6.34
CA GLN A 60 -23.38 -6.46 -6.16
C GLN A 60 -22.25 -6.47 -5.16
N PRO A 61 -21.91 -7.63 -4.57
CA PRO A 61 -20.81 -7.73 -3.62
C PRO A 61 -19.51 -7.14 -4.17
N THR A 62 -18.98 -6.12 -3.49
CA THR A 62 -17.89 -5.29 -3.99
C THR A 62 -16.93 -4.94 -2.86
N LEU A 63 -15.63 -4.99 -3.16
CA LEU A 63 -14.56 -4.45 -2.34
C LEU A 63 -14.19 -3.05 -2.84
N ILE A 64 -14.16 -2.08 -1.94
CA ILE A 64 -13.69 -0.72 -2.19
C ILE A 64 -12.48 -0.50 -1.30
N PHE A 65 -11.35 -0.11 -1.88
CA PHE A 65 -10.08 0.03 -1.19
C PHE A 65 -9.46 1.38 -1.45
N PHE A 66 -9.22 2.13 -0.39
CA PHE A 66 -8.47 3.39 -0.37
C PHE A 66 -7.19 3.18 0.44
N PRO A 67 -6.04 2.97 -0.19
CA PRO A 67 -4.79 2.67 0.53
C PRO A 67 -4.24 3.85 1.33
N ARG A 68 -4.71 5.05 1.05
CA ARG A 68 -4.29 6.32 1.67
C ARG A 68 -5.51 7.17 2.00
N PRO A 69 -5.36 8.22 2.82
CA PRO A 69 -6.39 9.22 2.99
C PRO A 69 -6.88 9.73 1.62
N PHE A 70 -8.16 9.53 1.36
CA PHE A 70 -8.80 9.94 0.12
C PHE A 70 -10.23 10.36 0.41
N ALA A 71 -10.62 11.57 -0.01
CA ALA A 71 -11.96 12.07 0.20
C ALA A 71 -12.98 11.24 -0.59
N HIS A 72 -13.94 10.66 0.11
CA HIS A 72 -15.04 9.92 -0.53
C HIS A 72 -16.29 9.92 0.33
N ARG A 73 -17.43 9.65 -0.29
CA ARG A 73 -18.73 9.54 0.38
C ARG A 73 -19.40 8.25 -0.02
N LEU A 74 -20.05 7.64 0.97
CA LEU A 74 -20.94 6.49 0.80
C LEU A 74 -22.36 6.94 1.09
N PHE A 75 -23.31 6.48 0.29
CA PHE A 75 -24.74 6.69 0.50
C PHE A 75 -25.50 5.39 0.23
N ALA A 76 -26.44 5.06 1.10
CA ALA A 76 -27.39 3.99 0.89
C ALA A 76 -28.77 4.40 1.38
N ASP A 77 -29.80 4.01 0.63
CA ASP A 77 -31.18 4.16 1.05
C ASP A 77 -31.57 3.02 2.02
N GLU A 78 -32.39 3.33 3.04
CA GLU A 78 -32.83 2.35 4.04
C GLU A 78 -33.56 1.17 3.40
N ALA A 79 -34.32 1.43 2.33
CA ALA A 79 -35.10 0.40 1.63
C ALA A 79 -34.23 -0.62 0.88
N MET A 80 -32.94 -0.31 0.63
CA MET A 80 -32.04 -1.19 -0.15
C MET A 80 -31.39 -2.30 0.68
N GLY A 81 -31.55 -2.32 2.00
CA GLY A 81 -31.03 -3.39 2.87
C GLY A 81 -29.53 -3.57 2.78
N THR A 82 -28.78 -2.46 2.62
CA THR A 82 -27.33 -2.48 2.38
C THR A 82 -26.59 -3.06 3.57
N GLN A 83 -25.85 -4.14 3.35
CA GLN A 83 -24.95 -4.76 4.32
C GLN A 83 -23.50 -4.36 4.03
N LEU A 84 -22.87 -3.67 4.98
CA LEU A 84 -21.56 -3.08 4.80
C LEU A 84 -20.63 -3.44 5.97
N VAL A 85 -19.39 -3.76 5.65
CA VAL A 85 -18.31 -3.93 6.64
C VAL A 85 -17.17 -3.00 6.28
N CYS A 86 -16.70 -2.19 7.24
CA CYS A 86 -15.69 -1.17 6.99
C CYS A 86 -14.56 -1.23 8.00
N ALA A 87 -13.33 -1.02 7.51
CA ALA A 87 -12.15 -0.86 8.33
C ALA A 87 -11.31 0.33 7.89
N SER A 88 -10.70 1.00 8.86
CA SER A 88 -9.61 1.93 8.64
C SER A 88 -8.31 1.16 8.42
N LEU A 89 -7.41 1.72 7.62
CA LEU A 89 -6.12 1.12 7.29
C LEU A 89 -5.00 2.11 7.56
N THR A 90 -3.95 1.66 8.22
CA THR A 90 -2.70 2.39 8.35
C THR A 90 -1.53 1.53 7.90
N PHE A 91 -0.65 2.13 7.12
CA PHE A 91 0.62 1.49 6.77
C PHE A 91 1.74 2.07 7.64
N ASP A 92 2.60 1.21 8.14
CA ASP A 92 3.76 1.64 8.94
C ASP A 92 4.60 2.67 8.19
N GLY A 93 4.93 3.77 8.86
CA GLY A 93 5.66 4.86 8.22
C GLY A 93 4.76 5.97 7.63
N GLY A 94 3.43 5.86 7.75
CA GLY A 94 2.46 6.93 7.44
C GLY A 94 2.59 7.48 6.02
N ALA A 95 2.49 8.79 5.82
CA ALA A 95 2.49 9.45 4.52
C ALA A 95 3.74 9.20 3.63
N GLY A 96 4.86 8.75 4.22
CA GLY A 96 6.08 8.36 3.48
C GLY A 96 6.15 6.88 3.12
N ASN A 97 5.07 6.12 3.33
CA ASN A 97 5.06 4.68 3.05
C ASN A 97 5.17 4.40 1.56
N ALA A 98 6.28 3.74 1.15
CA ALA A 98 6.55 3.43 -0.25
C ALA A 98 5.52 2.45 -0.84
N LEU A 99 5.02 1.51 -0.03
CA LEU A 99 4.01 0.53 -0.46
C LEU A 99 2.68 1.22 -0.74
N ALA A 100 2.16 2.00 0.23
CA ALA A 100 0.91 2.74 0.04
C ALA A 100 1.00 3.74 -1.13
N ALA A 101 2.16 4.42 -1.30
CA ALA A 101 2.38 5.36 -2.40
C ALA A 101 2.42 4.70 -3.78
N ALA A 102 2.76 3.40 -3.86
CA ALA A 102 2.81 2.63 -5.10
C ALA A 102 1.43 2.09 -5.54
N LEU A 103 0.41 2.21 -4.68
CA LEU A 103 -0.95 1.77 -4.97
C LEU A 103 -1.75 2.89 -5.67
N PRO A 104 -2.80 2.58 -6.44
CA PRO A 104 -3.71 3.58 -6.99
C PRO A 104 -4.41 4.35 -5.87
N ASP A 105 -5.04 5.48 -6.21
CA ASP A 105 -5.77 6.29 -5.22
C ASP A 105 -6.92 5.51 -4.59
N TYR A 106 -7.61 4.71 -5.41
CA TYR A 106 -8.60 3.75 -4.95
C TYR A 106 -8.76 2.59 -5.94
N LEU A 107 -9.37 1.50 -5.45
CA LEU A 107 -9.80 0.36 -6.24
C LEU A 107 -11.26 0.02 -5.92
N VAL A 108 -12.00 -0.37 -6.95
CA VAL A 108 -13.36 -0.91 -6.82
C VAL A 108 -13.36 -2.26 -7.55
N LEU A 109 -13.51 -3.34 -6.82
CA LEU A 109 -13.42 -4.70 -7.34
C LEU A 109 -14.67 -5.49 -6.96
N LYS A 110 -15.34 -6.09 -7.95
CA LYS A 110 -16.41 -7.05 -7.68
C LYS A 110 -15.82 -8.27 -7.00
N LEU A 111 -16.45 -8.78 -5.94
CA LEU A 111 -15.93 -9.95 -5.23
C LEU A 111 -15.88 -11.20 -6.13
N ALA A 112 -16.77 -11.27 -7.12
CA ALA A 112 -16.77 -12.34 -8.12
C ALA A 112 -15.51 -12.35 -9.02
N ASP A 113 -14.85 -11.20 -9.21
CA ASP A 113 -13.64 -11.06 -10.05
C ASP A 113 -12.34 -11.38 -9.29
N ILE A 114 -12.43 -11.62 -7.96
CA ILE A 114 -11.31 -11.91 -7.07
C ILE A 114 -11.53 -13.21 -6.25
N PRO A 115 -11.77 -14.36 -6.91
CA PRO A 115 -12.13 -15.61 -6.24
C PRO A 115 -11.08 -16.10 -5.26
N GLU A 116 -9.81 -15.75 -5.45
CA GLU A 116 -8.70 -16.08 -4.55
C GLU A 116 -8.82 -15.45 -3.15
N LEU A 117 -9.66 -14.42 -2.98
CA LEU A 117 -9.96 -13.81 -1.70
C LEU A 117 -11.23 -14.43 -1.04
N GLY A 118 -11.94 -15.32 -1.75
CA GLY A 118 -13.26 -15.83 -1.37
C GLY A 118 -13.31 -16.38 0.05
N SER A 119 -12.42 -17.30 0.42
CA SER A 119 -12.42 -17.91 1.77
C SER A 119 -12.19 -16.89 2.88
N THR A 120 -11.32 -15.90 2.65
CA THR A 120 -11.08 -14.84 3.64
C THR A 120 -12.30 -13.93 3.77
N LEU A 121 -12.96 -13.61 2.65
CA LEU A 121 -14.18 -12.80 2.63
C LEU A 121 -15.34 -13.51 3.31
N GLU A 122 -15.53 -14.81 3.06
CA GLU A 122 -16.55 -15.63 3.72
C GLU A 122 -16.36 -15.63 5.24
N TRP A 123 -15.12 -15.84 5.69
CA TRP A 123 -14.81 -15.82 7.11
C TRP A 123 -15.03 -14.42 7.71
N LEU A 124 -14.59 -13.37 7.03
CA LEU A 124 -14.77 -12.00 7.45
C LEU A 124 -16.25 -11.63 7.58
N PHE A 125 -17.10 -11.99 6.60
CA PHE A 125 -18.52 -11.72 6.67
C PHE A 125 -19.19 -12.56 7.79
N LYS A 126 -18.82 -13.81 7.96
CA LYS A 126 -19.31 -14.63 9.05
C LYS A 126 -18.99 -13.99 10.40
N GLU A 127 -17.74 -13.63 10.63
CA GLU A 127 -17.31 -12.98 11.87
C GLU A 127 -17.99 -11.62 12.07
N ALA A 128 -18.21 -10.87 10.99
CA ALA A 128 -18.81 -9.54 11.03
C ALA A 128 -20.25 -9.54 11.56
N PHE A 129 -21.01 -10.63 11.33
CA PHE A 129 -22.44 -10.74 11.68
C PHE A 129 -22.69 -11.70 12.85
N ASP A 130 -21.72 -12.51 13.25
CA ASP A 130 -21.79 -13.39 14.42
C ASP A 130 -21.27 -12.68 15.67
N GLY A 131 -21.96 -12.81 16.79
CA GLY A 131 -21.63 -12.11 18.06
C GLY A 131 -20.58 -12.80 18.93
N HIS A 132 -19.45 -13.24 18.35
CA HIS A 132 -18.44 -14.00 19.08
C HIS A 132 -17.57 -13.12 19.99
N CYS A 133 -17.04 -13.73 21.07
CA CYS A 133 -16.02 -13.08 21.92
C CYS A 133 -14.72 -12.87 21.12
N GLY A 134 -14.12 -11.68 21.23
CA GLY A 134 -12.90 -11.33 20.50
C GLY A 134 -13.11 -10.96 19.02
N ARG A 135 -14.35 -10.80 18.58
CA ARG A 135 -14.73 -10.48 17.21
C ARG A 135 -13.92 -9.31 16.61
N GLU A 136 -13.78 -8.19 17.31
CA GLU A 136 -13.04 -7.02 16.81
C GLU A 136 -11.59 -7.39 16.46
N ALA A 137 -10.91 -8.11 17.37
CA ALA A 137 -9.53 -8.53 17.12
C ALA A 137 -9.42 -9.51 15.94
N VAL A 138 -10.38 -10.42 15.76
CA VAL A 138 -10.43 -11.33 14.62
C VAL A 138 -10.67 -10.55 13.33
N MET A 139 -11.63 -9.63 13.31
CA MET A 139 -11.94 -8.78 12.17
C MET A 139 -10.74 -7.97 11.72
N ASP A 140 -10.01 -7.34 12.63
CA ASP A 140 -8.83 -6.55 12.31
C ASP A 140 -7.75 -7.41 11.62
N ARG A 141 -7.50 -8.63 12.13
CA ARG A 141 -6.55 -9.58 11.51
C ARG A 141 -7.02 -10.09 10.16
N LEU A 142 -8.33 -10.29 9.98
CA LEU A 142 -8.89 -10.69 8.70
C LEU A 142 -8.77 -9.57 7.66
N PHE A 143 -8.95 -8.30 8.05
CA PHE A 143 -8.70 -7.17 7.16
C PHE A 143 -7.22 -7.03 6.81
N GLU A 144 -6.30 -7.21 7.76
CA GLU A 144 -4.86 -7.23 7.48
C GLU A 144 -4.50 -8.34 6.47
N LEU A 145 -5.04 -9.56 6.68
CA LEU A 145 -4.87 -10.66 5.73
C LEU A 145 -5.47 -10.33 4.36
N LEU A 146 -6.68 -9.76 4.33
CA LEU A 146 -7.35 -9.35 3.10
C LEU A 146 -6.50 -8.37 2.28
N VAL A 147 -5.88 -7.37 2.93
CA VAL A 147 -4.99 -6.42 2.26
C VAL A 147 -3.76 -7.13 1.68
N ILE A 148 -3.16 -8.09 2.39
CA ILE A 148 -2.02 -8.87 1.86
C ILE A 148 -2.45 -9.66 0.61
N LEU A 149 -3.61 -10.30 0.63
CA LEU A 149 -4.14 -11.04 -0.52
C LEU A 149 -4.47 -10.10 -1.68
N LEU A 150 -5.04 -8.92 -1.39
CA LEU A 150 -5.29 -7.89 -2.39
C LEU A 150 -4.00 -7.39 -3.04
N LEU A 151 -2.91 -7.21 -2.28
CA LEU A 151 -1.60 -6.87 -2.83
C LEU A 151 -1.07 -7.97 -3.76
N ARG A 152 -1.28 -9.25 -3.43
CA ARG A 152 -0.95 -10.37 -4.33
C ARG A 152 -1.77 -10.32 -5.61
N HIS A 153 -3.07 -10.05 -5.51
CA HIS A 153 -3.94 -9.88 -6.66
C HIS A 153 -3.44 -8.72 -7.55
N ILE A 154 -3.15 -7.56 -6.97
CA ILE A 154 -2.62 -6.40 -7.70
C ILE A 154 -1.32 -6.77 -8.44
N ILE A 155 -0.35 -7.42 -7.78
CA ILE A 155 0.91 -7.82 -8.43
C ILE A 155 0.67 -8.84 -9.56
N SER A 156 -0.37 -9.67 -9.45
CA SER A 156 -0.69 -10.68 -10.46
C SER A 156 -1.51 -10.13 -11.64
N SER A 157 -2.14 -8.97 -11.48
CA SER A 157 -2.93 -8.33 -12.52
C SER A 157 -2.05 -7.80 -13.66
N ARG A 158 -2.57 -7.84 -14.90
CA ARG A 158 -1.82 -7.38 -16.10
C ARG A 158 -1.96 -5.88 -16.35
N ASP A 159 -2.93 -5.25 -15.75
CA ASP A 159 -3.29 -3.85 -16.00
C ASP A 159 -2.69 -2.95 -14.91
N GLN A 160 -1.36 -2.80 -14.96
CA GLN A 160 -0.63 -2.01 -13.96
C GLN A 160 -0.06 -0.74 -14.58
N ARG A 161 -0.26 0.38 -13.89
CA ARG A 161 0.45 1.63 -14.19
C ARG A 161 1.95 1.45 -13.87
N PRO A 162 2.85 2.13 -14.62
CA PRO A 162 4.27 2.11 -14.30
C PRO A 162 4.52 2.45 -12.83
N GLY A 163 5.34 1.62 -12.15
CA GLY A 163 5.62 1.79 -10.73
C GLY A 163 6.21 0.56 -10.08
N MET A 164 6.35 0.59 -8.77
CA MET A 164 6.88 -0.51 -7.97
C MET A 164 6.08 -1.81 -8.18
N MET A 165 4.74 -1.74 -8.18
CA MET A 165 3.90 -2.92 -8.36
C MET A 165 4.11 -3.57 -9.73
N ALA A 166 4.15 -2.76 -10.80
CA ALA A 166 4.47 -3.25 -12.14
C ALA A 166 5.86 -3.89 -12.21
N GLY A 167 6.84 -3.28 -11.54
CA GLY A 167 8.19 -3.85 -11.46
C GLY A 167 8.25 -5.19 -10.73
N LEU A 168 7.47 -5.35 -9.66
CA LEU A 168 7.36 -6.62 -8.93
C LEU A 168 6.55 -7.68 -9.71
N ALA A 169 5.64 -7.26 -10.57
CA ALA A 169 4.91 -8.14 -11.48
C ALA A 169 5.77 -8.63 -12.65
N ASP A 170 6.70 -7.80 -13.12
CA ASP A 170 7.57 -8.13 -14.26
C ASP A 170 8.53 -9.27 -13.90
N PRO A 171 8.47 -10.42 -14.64
CA PRO A 171 9.27 -11.62 -14.31
C PRO A 171 10.79 -11.38 -14.43
N ARG A 172 11.24 -10.37 -15.19
CA ARG A 172 12.66 -10.05 -15.35
C ARG A 172 13.16 -9.11 -14.26
N LEU A 173 12.32 -8.13 -13.85
CA LEU A 173 12.71 -7.08 -12.90
C LEU A 173 12.48 -7.47 -11.45
N SER A 174 11.50 -8.32 -11.17
CA SER A 174 11.05 -8.66 -9.81
C SER A 174 12.18 -9.11 -8.89
N ARG A 175 13.13 -9.93 -9.41
CA ARG A 175 14.26 -10.40 -8.61
C ARG A 175 15.22 -9.28 -8.24
N ALA A 176 15.54 -8.39 -9.18
CA ALA A 176 16.41 -7.24 -8.92
C ALA A 176 15.77 -6.27 -7.91
N LEU A 177 14.47 -5.98 -8.06
CA LEU A 177 13.70 -5.17 -7.12
C LEU A 177 13.67 -5.78 -5.71
N SER A 178 13.38 -7.07 -5.59
CA SER A 178 13.38 -7.75 -4.29
C SER A 178 14.73 -7.66 -3.59
N LEU A 179 15.84 -7.86 -4.32
CA LEU A 179 17.18 -7.72 -3.76
C LEU A 179 17.51 -6.26 -3.35
N MET A 180 17.03 -5.27 -4.09
CA MET A 180 17.17 -3.86 -3.67
C MET A 180 16.39 -3.58 -2.38
N HIS A 181 15.23 -4.21 -2.19
CA HIS A 181 14.44 -4.09 -0.97
C HIS A 181 15.07 -4.82 0.22
N GLU A 182 15.60 -6.02 0.00
CA GLU A 182 16.23 -6.87 1.03
C GLU A 182 17.57 -6.30 1.50
N GLN A 183 18.33 -5.70 0.59
CA GLN A 183 19.69 -5.23 0.83
C GLN A 183 19.84 -3.74 0.44
N PRO A 184 19.08 -2.83 1.09
CA PRO A 184 19.12 -1.41 0.74
C PRO A 184 20.49 -0.76 0.99
N ALA A 185 21.25 -1.27 1.96
CA ALA A 185 22.58 -0.75 2.29
C ALA A 185 23.65 -1.11 1.24
N LYS A 186 23.44 -2.17 0.47
CA LYS A 186 24.41 -2.59 -0.55
C LYS A 186 24.58 -1.51 -1.63
N ALA A 187 25.82 -1.24 -2.01
CA ALA A 187 26.16 -0.32 -3.11
C ALA A 187 25.91 -0.96 -4.48
N TRP A 188 24.64 -1.17 -4.80
CA TRP A 188 24.22 -1.79 -6.06
C TRP A 188 24.66 -0.98 -7.28
N SER A 189 25.33 -1.62 -8.23
CA SER A 189 25.55 -1.08 -9.56
C SER A 189 24.46 -1.53 -10.54
N VAL A 190 24.25 -0.74 -11.60
CA VAL A 190 23.31 -1.11 -12.68
C VAL A 190 23.75 -2.42 -13.35
N ALA A 191 25.05 -2.69 -13.43
CA ALA A 191 25.60 -3.91 -14.02
C ALA A 191 25.26 -5.15 -13.17
N GLU A 192 25.39 -5.09 -11.84
CA GLU A 192 25.02 -6.19 -10.94
C GLU A 192 23.51 -6.48 -11.01
N LEU A 193 22.67 -5.44 -10.98
CA LEU A 193 21.21 -5.57 -11.08
C LEU A 193 20.79 -6.17 -12.44
N ALA A 194 21.47 -5.77 -13.51
CA ALA A 194 21.25 -6.34 -14.85
C ALA A 194 21.61 -7.82 -14.92
N ALA A 195 22.75 -8.20 -14.31
CA ALA A 195 23.15 -9.61 -14.22
C ALA A 195 22.10 -10.45 -13.45
N VAL A 196 21.58 -9.94 -12.34
CA VAL A 196 20.48 -10.58 -11.57
C VAL A 196 19.23 -10.79 -12.42
N ALA A 197 18.92 -9.83 -13.29
CA ALA A 197 17.77 -9.86 -14.19
C ALA A 197 18.01 -10.67 -15.48
N ASN A 198 19.21 -11.22 -15.69
CA ASN A 198 19.65 -11.87 -16.93
C ASN A 198 19.48 -10.96 -18.17
N LEU A 199 19.82 -9.69 -18.03
CA LEU A 199 19.74 -8.67 -19.08
C LEU A 199 21.09 -8.00 -19.29
N SER A 200 21.30 -7.42 -20.48
CA SER A 200 22.39 -6.47 -20.69
C SER A 200 22.16 -5.21 -19.84
N ARG A 201 23.24 -4.48 -19.46
CA ARG A 201 23.16 -3.24 -18.69
C ARG A 201 22.19 -2.22 -19.32
N ALA A 202 22.27 -2.02 -20.64
CA ALA A 202 21.42 -1.10 -21.39
C ALA A 202 19.96 -1.59 -21.39
N GLY A 203 19.72 -2.86 -21.73
CA GLY A 203 18.39 -3.45 -21.76
C GLY A 203 17.70 -3.46 -20.40
N PHE A 204 18.46 -3.70 -19.32
CA PHE A 204 17.93 -3.61 -17.95
C PHE A 204 17.51 -2.18 -17.60
N ALA A 205 18.35 -1.18 -17.86
CA ALA A 205 18.06 0.23 -17.54
C ALA A 205 16.83 0.74 -18.31
N GLU A 206 16.71 0.39 -19.60
CA GLU A 206 15.57 0.72 -20.43
C GLU A 206 14.28 0.05 -19.96
N GLN A 207 14.32 -1.29 -19.75
CA GLN A 207 13.18 -2.05 -19.24
C GLN A 207 12.72 -1.52 -17.88
N PHE A 208 13.66 -1.29 -16.96
CA PHE A 208 13.37 -0.77 -15.63
C PHE A 208 12.68 0.58 -15.70
N ARG A 209 13.23 1.54 -16.50
CA ARG A 209 12.63 2.87 -16.67
C ARG A 209 11.24 2.79 -17.30
N ARG A 210 11.02 1.91 -18.26
CA ARG A 210 9.72 1.72 -18.91
C ARG A 210 8.67 1.17 -17.93
N VAL A 211 9.03 0.15 -17.13
CA VAL A 211 8.09 -0.56 -16.25
C VAL A 211 7.92 0.15 -14.90
N VAL A 212 9.02 0.68 -14.31
CA VAL A 212 9.01 1.29 -12.98
C VAL A 212 8.87 2.82 -13.06
N GLY A 213 9.10 3.43 -14.22
CA GLY A 213 8.95 4.88 -14.44
C GLY A 213 10.16 5.71 -14.00
N GLN A 214 11.22 5.12 -13.47
CA GLN A 214 12.43 5.80 -13.01
C GLN A 214 13.68 4.93 -13.25
N THR A 215 14.88 5.51 -13.10
CA THR A 215 16.11 4.72 -13.23
C THR A 215 16.31 3.79 -12.02
N PRO A 216 17.06 2.66 -12.16
CA PRO A 216 17.31 1.74 -11.05
C PRO A 216 17.90 2.42 -9.80
N LEU A 217 18.86 3.32 -9.98
CA LEU A 217 19.51 3.99 -8.85
C LEU A 217 18.65 5.08 -8.22
N ASP A 218 17.79 5.77 -9.00
CA ASP A 218 16.82 6.71 -8.45
C ASP A 218 15.72 5.97 -7.67
N TYR A 219 15.35 4.77 -8.12
CA TYR A 219 14.45 3.89 -7.37
C TYR A 219 15.07 3.46 -6.04
N LEU A 220 16.31 2.99 -6.04
CA LEU A 220 17.03 2.63 -4.82
C LEU A 220 17.15 3.81 -3.86
N LEU A 221 17.43 5.00 -4.37
CA LEU A 221 17.44 6.22 -3.58
C LEU A 221 16.08 6.47 -2.93
N SER A 222 15.00 6.36 -3.70
CA SER A 222 13.62 6.54 -3.19
C SER A 222 13.31 5.54 -2.09
N TRP A 223 13.67 4.27 -2.28
CA TRP A 223 13.49 3.20 -1.31
C TRP A 223 14.25 3.48 -0.01
N ARG A 224 15.54 3.82 -0.10
CA ARG A 224 16.38 4.20 1.06
C ARG A 224 15.79 5.38 1.84
N VAL A 225 15.30 6.40 1.13
CA VAL A 225 14.67 7.56 1.77
C VAL A 225 13.37 7.16 2.47
N SER A 226 12.53 6.31 1.88
CA SER A 226 11.31 5.83 2.54
C SER A 226 11.61 5.04 3.80
N LEU A 227 12.63 4.18 3.79
CA LEU A 227 13.11 3.49 4.98
C LEU A 227 13.62 4.47 6.04
N ALA A 228 14.41 5.47 5.63
CA ALA A 228 14.91 6.50 6.54
C ALA A 228 13.77 7.30 7.16
N GLN A 229 12.73 7.64 6.41
CA GLN A 229 11.52 8.31 6.92
C GLN A 229 10.83 7.48 8.01
N LYS A 230 10.65 6.17 7.77
CA LYS A 230 10.10 5.26 8.80
C LYS A 230 10.94 5.26 10.05
N ARG A 231 12.25 5.07 9.93
CA ARG A 231 13.18 5.03 11.08
C ARG A 231 13.24 6.34 11.87
N LEU A 232 13.10 7.48 11.18
CA LEU A 232 13.02 8.79 11.84
C LEU A 232 11.73 8.92 12.68
N ARG A 233 10.59 8.41 12.21
CA ARG A 233 9.35 8.37 13.00
C ARG A 233 9.46 7.44 14.21
N GLU A 234 10.16 6.33 14.08
CA GLU A 234 10.49 5.41 15.16
C GLU A 234 11.48 6.03 16.18
N GLY A 235 11.93 7.27 15.95
CA GLY A 235 12.84 7.98 16.85
C GLY A 235 14.29 7.54 16.78
N ARG A 236 14.69 6.72 15.79
CA ARG A 236 16.07 6.20 15.69
C ARG A 236 17.08 7.33 15.43
N PRO A 237 18.29 7.21 15.97
CA PRO A 237 19.38 8.14 15.72
C PRO A 237 19.78 8.17 14.24
N ILE A 238 19.98 9.36 13.66
CA ILE A 238 20.27 9.53 12.24
C ILE A 238 21.58 8.83 11.80
N ALA A 239 22.54 8.69 12.70
CA ALA A 239 23.79 7.98 12.40
C ALA A 239 23.54 6.49 12.10
N LEU A 240 22.70 5.83 12.92
CA LEU A 240 22.31 4.45 12.72
C LEU A 240 21.44 4.28 11.46
N ILE A 241 20.54 5.25 11.22
CA ILE A 241 19.72 5.24 10.00
C ILE A 241 20.61 5.32 8.75
N ALA A 242 21.63 6.20 8.75
CA ALA A 242 22.53 6.36 7.61
C ALA A 242 23.22 5.03 7.26
N GLU A 243 23.76 4.34 8.23
CA GLU A 243 24.40 3.03 8.08
C GLU A 243 23.40 1.98 7.56
N GLU A 244 22.21 1.88 8.19
CA GLU A 244 21.17 0.91 7.85
C GLU A 244 20.68 1.04 6.39
N VAL A 245 20.62 2.27 5.87
CA VAL A 245 20.19 2.52 4.49
C VAL A 245 21.36 2.70 3.50
N GLY A 246 22.59 2.44 3.90
CA GLY A 246 23.77 2.37 3.04
C GLY A 246 24.41 3.71 2.69
N TYR A 247 24.47 4.64 3.65
CA TYR A 247 25.27 5.87 3.54
C TYR A 247 26.40 5.87 4.56
N GLU A 248 27.57 6.30 4.12
CA GLU A 248 28.80 6.35 4.93
C GLU A 248 28.71 7.37 6.10
N SER A 249 27.79 8.33 6.03
CA SER A 249 27.64 9.35 7.05
C SER A 249 26.22 9.94 7.09
N PRO A 250 25.82 10.52 8.26
CA PRO A 250 24.59 11.30 8.37
C PRO A 250 24.48 12.45 7.35
N SER A 251 25.62 13.08 7.02
CA SER A 251 25.66 14.17 6.03
C SER A 251 25.40 13.67 4.61
N ALA A 252 25.87 12.48 4.25
CA ALA A 252 25.59 11.86 2.96
C ALA A 252 24.09 11.50 2.84
N LEU A 253 23.52 10.90 3.89
CA LEU A 253 22.09 10.65 3.97
C LEU A 253 21.29 11.97 3.86
N ALA A 254 21.66 13.02 4.60
CA ALA A 254 20.93 14.29 4.58
C ALA A 254 20.90 14.93 3.19
N ARG A 255 22.01 14.88 2.43
CA ARG A 255 22.03 15.36 1.03
C ARG A 255 21.10 14.54 0.13
N ALA A 256 21.13 13.21 0.23
CA ALA A 256 20.30 12.32 -0.53
C ALA A 256 18.79 12.51 -0.19
N PHE A 257 18.48 12.63 1.08
CA PHE A 257 17.14 12.85 1.61
C PHE A 257 16.57 14.19 1.12
N ARG A 258 17.36 15.30 1.24
CA ARG A 258 16.94 16.62 0.75
C ARG A 258 16.72 16.62 -0.77
N ARG A 259 17.56 15.94 -1.53
CA ARG A 259 17.39 15.80 -2.99
C ARG A 259 16.05 15.17 -3.35
N LYS A 260 15.55 14.23 -2.52
CA LYS A 260 14.32 13.48 -2.79
C LYS A 260 13.07 14.14 -2.21
N THR A 261 13.17 14.76 -1.03
CA THR A 261 12.01 15.29 -0.27
C THR A 261 11.95 16.82 -0.26
N GLY A 262 12.99 17.52 -0.67
CA GLY A 262 13.13 18.97 -0.51
C GLY A 262 13.56 19.41 0.91
N LEU A 263 13.48 18.53 1.90
CA LEU A 263 13.75 18.83 3.32
C LEU A 263 14.94 18.02 3.85
N SER A 264 15.62 18.53 4.87
CA SER A 264 16.56 17.70 5.63
C SER A 264 15.79 16.69 6.51
N PRO A 265 16.43 15.59 6.95
CA PRO A 265 15.79 14.63 7.86
C PRO A 265 15.22 15.26 9.14
N ARG A 266 15.89 16.30 9.67
CA ARG A 266 15.44 17.02 10.87
C ARG A 266 14.20 17.88 10.59
N GLU A 267 14.21 18.66 9.52
CA GLU A 267 13.08 19.49 9.09
C GLU A 267 11.86 18.60 8.77
N TRP A 268 12.09 17.49 8.06
CA TRP A 268 11.03 16.55 7.73
C TRP A 268 10.42 15.90 8.98
N LYS A 269 11.23 15.49 9.96
CA LYS A 269 10.72 14.94 11.21
C LYS A 269 9.85 15.95 11.96
N ALA A 270 10.26 17.21 12.00
CA ALA A 270 9.52 18.28 12.67
C ALA A 270 8.18 18.59 11.96
N SER A 271 8.09 18.42 10.63
CA SER A 271 6.84 18.64 9.88
C SER A 271 5.89 17.43 9.89
N ALA A 272 6.37 16.25 10.31
CA ALA A 272 5.61 15.01 10.35
C ALA A 272 5.15 14.61 11.77
N SER A 273 5.53 15.41 12.78
CA SER A 273 5.09 15.33 14.18
C SER A 273 3.88 16.20 14.40
#